data_b82e1155d7179a8d6544ab557e5411c0
#
_entry.id   b82e1155d7179a8d6544ab557e5411c0
#
_cell.length_a   1.000
_cell.length_b   1.000
_cell.length_c   1.000
_cell.angle_alpha   90.00
_cell.angle_beta   90.00
_cell.angle_gamma   90.00
#
_symmetry.space_group_name_H-M   'P 1'
#
loop_
_entity.id
_entity.type
_entity.pdbx_description
1 polymer ?
#
loop_
_entity_poly.entity_id
_entity_poly.type
_entity_poly.pdbx_seq_one_letter_code
_entity_poly.pdbx_strand_id
1 'polypeptide(L)'
;VSKLNNYVLPETITITNDIKEVCADKDLIVIAIPTQFLNDVILQMKPYITTQHLCIATKGMENNTCRFCHDMITSQINTTRIAAISGPTFAIDMINEVTVGLALGTKNEETENIVKKAFCNNFLKLRVTKDITGVEFCGAIKNVIAIAAGMIDGMNLPESTKAMFITESLHDVSELLEIFDGNKKTILSFAGFGDLLLTCTSPKSRNFSFGKLIGSDADAETIEAYRKNTTIEGLYTLDSIHQFGQDKHINMPIIE
;
A
#
# COMPACT_ATOMS: atom_id res chain seq x y z
N VAL A 1 11.76 -19.06 -4.58
CA VAL A 1 10.41 -18.45 -4.53
C VAL A 1 9.88 -18.34 -5.95
N SER A 2 8.90 -19.18 -6.30
CA SER A 2 8.42 -19.33 -7.70
C SER A 2 7.90 -18.02 -8.32
N LYS A 3 7.23 -17.18 -7.55
CA LYS A 3 6.72 -15.87 -8.02
C LYS A 3 7.81 -14.81 -8.25
N LEU A 4 9.05 -15.08 -7.87
CA LEU A 4 10.19 -14.17 -7.95
C LEU A 4 11.33 -14.81 -8.76
N ASN A 5 11.02 -15.33 -9.95
CA ASN A 5 11.98 -15.95 -10.88
C ASN A 5 12.89 -16.99 -10.20
N ASN A 6 12.31 -17.80 -9.30
CA ASN A 6 13.01 -18.83 -8.53
C ASN A 6 14.15 -18.28 -7.64
N TYR A 7 14.05 -17.01 -7.20
CA TYR A 7 14.99 -16.44 -6.25
C TYR A 7 15.17 -17.35 -5.03
N VAL A 8 16.41 -17.62 -4.68
CA VAL A 8 16.77 -18.47 -3.53
C VAL A 8 16.96 -17.54 -2.32
N LEU A 9 16.21 -17.79 -1.25
CA LEU A 9 16.37 -17.04 -0.02
C LEU A 9 17.73 -17.36 0.62
N PRO A 10 18.41 -16.36 1.20
CA PRO A 10 19.61 -16.61 2.00
C PRO A 10 19.35 -17.59 3.16
N GLU A 11 20.33 -18.42 3.49
CA GLU A 11 20.23 -19.39 4.59
C GLU A 11 20.03 -18.74 5.97
N THR A 12 20.36 -17.45 6.09
CA THR A 12 20.16 -16.66 7.29
C THR A 12 18.67 -16.32 7.57
N ILE A 13 17.79 -16.59 6.61
CA ILE A 13 16.35 -16.34 6.76
C ILE A 13 15.67 -17.59 7.29
N THR A 14 15.13 -17.51 8.49
CA THR A 14 14.27 -18.55 9.08
C THR A 14 12.82 -18.36 8.63
N ILE A 15 12.20 -19.42 8.13
CA ILE A 15 10.78 -19.43 7.76
C ILE A 15 10.03 -20.18 8.86
N THR A 16 9.03 -19.53 9.47
CA THR A 16 8.23 -20.11 10.55
C THR A 16 6.77 -19.65 10.46
N ASN A 17 5.87 -20.45 11.00
CA ASN A 17 4.45 -20.11 11.21
C ASN A 17 4.18 -19.77 12.69
N ASP A 18 5.17 -19.79 13.56
CA ASP A 18 5.03 -19.43 14.95
C ASP A 18 5.16 -17.91 15.12
N ILE A 19 4.06 -17.25 15.44
CA ILE A 19 4.01 -15.79 15.64
C ILE A 19 4.90 -15.33 16.81
N LYS A 20 5.10 -16.18 17.82
CA LYS A 20 6.01 -15.88 18.93
C LYS A 20 7.45 -15.80 18.43
N GLU A 21 7.88 -16.77 17.64
CA GLU A 21 9.23 -16.78 17.05
C GLU A 21 9.46 -15.59 16.12
N VAL A 22 8.42 -15.16 15.38
CA VAL A 22 8.49 -13.98 14.51
C VAL A 22 8.61 -12.69 15.32
N CYS A 23 7.93 -12.58 16.46
CA CYS A 23 7.81 -11.30 17.18
C CYS A 23 8.79 -11.15 18.36
N ALA A 24 9.07 -12.22 19.11
CA ALA A 24 9.89 -12.12 20.31
C ALA A 24 11.36 -11.79 19.96
N ASP A 25 11.96 -10.93 20.79
CA ASP A 25 13.39 -10.57 20.72
C ASP A 25 13.84 -10.01 19.33
N LYS A 26 12.94 -9.30 18.65
CA LYS A 26 13.25 -8.60 17.40
C LYS A 26 13.41 -7.10 17.63
N ASP A 27 14.34 -6.47 16.92
CA ASP A 27 14.48 -5.01 16.91
C ASP A 27 13.39 -4.35 16.05
N LEU A 28 13.08 -4.96 14.90
CA LEU A 28 12.12 -4.46 13.93
C LEU A 28 11.21 -5.59 13.42
N ILE A 29 9.92 -5.35 13.41
CA ILE A 29 8.92 -6.22 12.79
C ILE A 29 8.32 -5.49 11.58
N VAL A 30 8.44 -6.09 10.40
CA VAL A 30 7.80 -5.58 9.17
C VAL A 30 6.48 -6.30 8.95
N ILE A 31 5.39 -5.53 8.89
CA ILE A 31 4.03 -6.04 8.68
C ILE A 31 3.68 -5.86 7.21
N ALA A 32 3.59 -6.97 6.48
CA ALA A 32 3.37 -7.00 5.02
C ALA A 32 2.30 -8.03 4.64
N ILE A 33 1.17 -7.99 5.32
CA ILE A 33 0.03 -8.88 5.14
C ILE A 33 -1.16 -8.12 4.55
N PRO A 34 -2.11 -8.78 3.86
CA PRO A 34 -3.33 -8.11 3.41
C PRO A 34 -4.12 -7.53 4.61
N THR A 35 -4.63 -6.31 4.45
CA THR A 35 -5.29 -5.55 5.53
C THR A 35 -6.43 -6.32 6.19
N GLN A 36 -7.17 -7.11 5.42
CA GLN A 36 -8.27 -7.93 5.93
C GLN A 36 -7.88 -8.93 7.02
N PHE A 37 -6.60 -9.33 7.09
CA PHE A 37 -6.08 -10.25 8.13
C PHE A 37 -5.34 -9.52 9.24
N LEU A 38 -5.16 -8.19 9.13
CA LEU A 38 -4.32 -7.44 10.03
C LEU A 38 -4.82 -7.50 11.47
N ASN A 39 -6.12 -7.39 11.67
CA ASN A 39 -6.73 -7.39 13.01
C ASN A 39 -6.45 -8.69 13.77
N ASP A 40 -6.62 -9.83 13.12
CA ASP A 40 -6.35 -11.15 13.71
C ASP A 40 -4.86 -11.32 14.03
N VAL A 41 -3.98 -10.84 13.16
CA VAL A 41 -2.53 -10.89 13.39
C VAL A 41 -2.12 -9.96 14.53
N ILE A 42 -2.70 -8.75 14.64
CA ILE A 42 -2.45 -7.85 15.78
C ILE A 42 -2.77 -8.56 17.12
N LEU A 43 -3.91 -9.23 17.20
CA LEU A 43 -4.31 -9.96 18.40
C LEU A 43 -3.31 -11.08 18.75
N GLN A 44 -2.81 -11.79 17.75
CA GLN A 44 -1.83 -12.86 17.95
C GLN A 44 -0.45 -12.33 18.35
N MET A 45 0.00 -11.24 17.74
CA MET A 45 1.33 -10.66 18.02
C MET A 45 1.39 -9.86 19.32
N LYS A 46 0.26 -9.28 19.76
CA LYS A 46 0.15 -8.40 20.94
C LYS A 46 0.85 -8.92 22.20
N PRO A 47 0.75 -10.21 22.59
CA PRO A 47 1.41 -10.72 23.81
C PRO A 47 2.95 -10.68 23.74
N TYR A 48 3.51 -10.57 22.55
CA TYR A 48 4.96 -10.65 22.31
C TYR A 48 5.59 -9.30 21.97
N ILE A 49 4.76 -8.24 21.80
CA ILE A 49 5.26 -6.89 21.52
C ILE A 49 5.53 -6.15 22.83
N THR A 50 6.77 -5.79 23.04
CA THR A 50 7.24 -5.05 24.22
C THR A 50 7.99 -3.78 23.84
N THR A 51 9.13 -3.93 23.17
CA THR A 51 10.03 -2.82 22.80
C THR A 51 10.30 -2.76 21.30
N GLN A 52 9.77 -3.69 20.53
CA GLN A 52 10.00 -3.79 19.10
C GLN A 52 9.47 -2.57 18.35
N HIS A 53 10.18 -2.20 17.28
CA HIS A 53 9.71 -1.22 16.32
C HIS A 53 8.84 -1.92 15.27
N LEU A 54 7.71 -1.30 14.90
CA LEU A 54 6.78 -1.84 13.92
C LEU A 54 6.84 -1.01 12.64
N CYS A 55 7.06 -1.67 11.50
CA CYS A 55 7.09 -1.03 10.19
C CYS A 55 5.99 -1.62 9.30
N ILE A 56 5.00 -0.82 8.96
CA ILE A 56 3.88 -1.19 8.12
C ILE A 56 4.30 -1.07 6.65
N ALA A 57 4.27 -2.18 5.93
CA ALA A 57 4.40 -2.26 4.47
C ALA A 57 3.08 -2.71 3.82
N THR A 58 2.07 -3.05 4.62
CA THR A 58 0.70 -3.33 4.19
C THR A 58 0.11 -2.10 3.52
N LYS A 59 -0.60 -2.31 2.42
CA LYS A 59 -1.32 -1.26 1.68
C LYS A 59 -2.81 -1.52 1.76
N GLY A 60 -3.56 -0.53 2.20
CA GLY A 60 -5.02 -0.64 2.35
C GLY A 60 -5.52 0.01 3.63
N MET A 61 -6.83 -0.05 3.80
CA MET A 61 -7.57 0.48 4.94
C MET A 61 -8.47 -0.63 5.48
N GLU A 62 -8.88 -0.53 6.73
CA GLU A 62 -9.87 -1.44 7.30
C GLU A 62 -11.22 -1.27 6.59
N ASN A 63 -11.83 -2.39 6.22
CA ASN A 63 -13.13 -2.38 5.57
C ASN A 63 -14.19 -1.70 6.45
N ASN A 64 -15.07 -0.94 5.83
CA ASN A 64 -16.21 -0.22 6.44
C ASN A 64 -15.83 0.95 7.36
N THR A 65 -14.68 0.99 7.96
CA THR A 65 -14.29 2.04 8.92
C THR A 65 -13.29 3.03 8.36
N CYS A 66 -12.61 2.70 7.26
CA CYS A 66 -11.49 3.43 6.68
C CYS A 66 -10.33 3.71 7.64
N ARG A 67 -10.21 2.96 8.76
CA ARG A 67 -9.08 3.11 9.67
C ARG A 67 -7.78 2.68 9.00
N PHE A 68 -6.72 3.41 9.26
CA PHE A 68 -5.38 3.05 8.78
C PHE A 68 -4.77 1.92 9.62
N CYS A 69 -3.82 1.21 9.02
CA CYS A 69 -3.15 0.10 9.71
C CYS A 69 -2.47 0.56 11.00
N HIS A 70 -1.86 1.77 11.01
CA HIS A 70 -1.23 2.28 12.24
C HIS A 70 -2.25 2.53 13.35
N ASP A 71 -3.48 3.00 13.04
CA ASP A 71 -4.54 3.19 14.04
C ASP A 71 -5.07 1.85 14.55
N MET A 72 -5.22 0.85 13.66
CA MET A 72 -5.61 -0.50 14.07
C MET A 72 -4.60 -1.09 15.05
N ILE A 73 -3.31 -0.90 14.80
CA ILE A 73 -2.23 -1.39 15.65
C ILE A 73 -2.19 -0.63 16.98
N THR A 74 -2.16 0.70 16.93
CA THR A 74 -2.00 1.52 18.14
C THR A 74 -3.21 1.50 19.06
N SER A 75 -4.41 1.22 18.54
CA SER A 75 -5.61 1.01 19.34
C SER A 75 -5.56 -0.28 20.20
N GLN A 76 -4.76 -1.25 19.80
CA GLN A 76 -4.65 -2.55 20.48
C GLN A 76 -3.31 -2.76 21.18
N ILE A 77 -2.24 -2.21 20.63
CA ILE A 77 -0.87 -2.28 21.16
C ILE A 77 -0.45 -0.86 21.56
N ASN A 78 -0.22 -0.65 22.85
CA ASN A 78 0.22 0.66 23.34
C ASN A 78 1.69 0.92 22.94
N THR A 79 1.89 1.42 21.73
CA THR A 79 3.23 1.72 21.20
C THR A 79 3.24 3.01 20.39
N THR A 80 4.34 3.77 20.50
CA THR A 80 4.68 4.90 19.63
C THR A 80 5.79 4.54 18.64
N ARG A 81 6.31 3.30 18.71
CA ARG A 81 7.39 2.78 17.88
C ARG A 81 6.83 2.20 16.57
N ILE A 82 6.18 3.06 15.79
CA ILE A 82 5.47 2.66 14.58
C ILE A 82 5.88 3.53 13.40
N ALA A 83 5.98 2.92 12.24
CA ALA A 83 6.26 3.55 10.97
C ALA A 83 5.46 2.90 9.85
N ALA A 84 5.25 3.62 8.75
CA ALA A 84 4.73 3.05 7.50
C ALA A 84 5.70 3.35 6.35
N ILE A 85 5.85 2.40 5.42
CA ILE A 85 6.62 2.57 4.19
C ILE A 85 5.73 2.34 2.97
N SER A 86 5.87 3.19 1.96
CA SER A 86 5.21 3.02 0.66
C SER A 86 6.02 3.70 -0.45
N GLY A 87 5.87 3.23 -1.69
CA GLY A 87 6.50 3.87 -2.84
C GLY A 87 6.55 2.99 -4.07
N PRO A 88 7.08 3.51 -5.20
CA PRO A 88 7.08 2.88 -6.50
C PRO A 88 8.07 1.72 -6.57
N THR A 89 7.65 0.55 -6.09
CA THR A 89 8.50 -0.64 -6.09
C THR A 89 7.73 -1.88 -6.50
N PHE A 90 8.34 -2.69 -7.36
CA PHE A 90 7.96 -4.09 -7.53
C PHE A 90 9.02 -4.98 -6.88
N ALA A 91 8.59 -6.09 -6.29
CA ALA A 91 9.50 -7.03 -5.61
C ALA A 91 10.65 -7.51 -6.52
N ILE A 92 10.36 -7.72 -7.80
CA ILE A 92 11.38 -8.16 -8.77
C ILE A 92 12.45 -7.09 -9.00
N ASP A 93 12.08 -5.81 -8.99
CA ASP A 93 13.03 -4.71 -9.19
C ASP A 93 13.97 -4.58 -7.97
N MET A 94 13.44 -4.82 -6.76
CA MET A 94 14.25 -4.84 -5.53
C MET A 94 15.23 -6.02 -5.51
N ILE A 95 14.81 -7.21 -5.95
CA ILE A 95 15.69 -8.39 -6.05
C ILE A 95 16.82 -8.18 -7.07
N ASN A 96 16.52 -7.48 -8.14
CA ASN A 96 17.50 -7.12 -9.17
C ASN A 96 18.35 -5.89 -8.81
N GLU A 97 18.25 -5.40 -7.58
CA GLU A 97 19.02 -4.25 -7.06
C GLU A 97 18.85 -2.98 -7.91
N VAL A 98 17.68 -2.83 -8.58
CA VAL A 98 17.36 -1.61 -9.32
C VAL A 98 17.12 -0.47 -8.35
N THR A 99 17.62 0.72 -8.67
CA THR A 99 17.45 1.90 -7.81
C THR A 99 15.96 2.24 -7.66
N VAL A 100 15.46 2.19 -6.43
CA VAL A 100 14.07 2.49 -6.06
C VAL A 100 14.01 3.43 -4.87
N GLY A 101 12.85 4.04 -4.65
CA GLY A 101 12.60 4.95 -3.53
C GLY A 101 11.33 4.62 -2.78
N LEU A 102 11.38 4.74 -1.45
CA LEU A 102 10.22 4.61 -0.57
C LEU A 102 10.09 5.88 0.29
N ALA A 103 8.86 6.26 0.60
CA ALA A 103 8.56 7.18 1.67
C ALA A 103 8.47 6.41 2.99
N LEU A 104 9.02 6.97 4.04
CA LEU A 104 8.95 6.46 5.41
C LEU A 104 8.19 7.46 6.26
N GLY A 105 6.97 7.12 6.69
CA GLY A 105 6.15 7.90 7.60
C GLY A 105 6.34 7.44 9.04
N THR A 106 6.83 8.32 9.92
CA THR A 106 6.90 8.05 11.37
C THR A 106 7.08 9.34 12.15
N LYS A 107 6.53 9.38 13.37
CA LYS A 107 6.75 10.46 14.33
C LYS A 107 7.84 10.11 15.36
N ASN A 108 8.31 8.86 15.38
CA ASN A 108 9.28 8.34 16.34
C ASN A 108 10.68 8.29 15.70
N GLU A 109 11.61 9.06 16.24
CA GLU A 109 12.97 9.21 15.70
C GLU A 109 13.81 7.93 15.84
N GLU A 110 13.63 7.16 16.92
CA GLU A 110 14.31 5.89 17.11
C GLU A 110 13.84 4.87 16.04
N THR A 111 12.52 4.80 15.79
CA THR A 111 11.94 3.97 14.74
C THR A 111 12.46 4.37 13.35
N GLU A 112 12.55 5.68 13.08
CA GLU A 112 13.14 6.20 11.84
C GLU A 112 14.55 5.63 11.60
N ASN A 113 15.40 5.74 12.64
CA ASN A 113 16.79 5.29 12.54
C ASN A 113 16.91 3.78 12.33
N ILE A 114 16.09 2.98 13.03
CA ILE A 114 16.09 1.53 12.90
C ILE A 114 15.60 1.11 11.51
N VAL A 115 14.50 1.71 11.00
CA VAL A 115 14.00 1.41 9.66
C VAL A 115 15.02 1.84 8.60
N LYS A 116 15.65 3.02 8.73
CA LYS A 116 16.72 3.43 7.82
C LYS A 116 17.87 2.43 7.80
N LYS A 117 18.32 1.99 8.97
CA LYS A 117 19.40 1.00 9.08
C LYS A 117 19.03 -0.33 8.41
N ALA A 118 17.78 -0.75 8.50
CA ALA A 118 17.31 -2.01 7.93
C ALA A 118 17.09 -1.94 6.41
N PHE A 119 16.64 -0.81 5.87
CA PHE A 119 16.20 -0.71 4.48
C PHE A 119 17.17 0.06 3.57
N CYS A 120 17.88 1.10 4.07
CA CYS A 120 18.76 1.89 3.22
C CYS A 120 19.98 1.08 2.77
N ASN A 121 20.21 1.09 1.46
CA ASN A 121 21.39 0.51 0.83
C ASN A 121 21.75 1.29 -0.46
N ASN A 122 22.59 0.75 -1.32
CA ASN A 122 23.06 1.43 -2.53
C ASN A 122 21.95 1.66 -3.57
N PHE A 123 20.90 0.85 -3.57
CA PHE A 123 19.80 0.91 -4.55
C PHE A 123 18.44 1.29 -3.94
N LEU A 124 18.24 1.18 -2.62
CA LEU A 124 17.00 1.58 -1.97
C LEU A 124 17.19 2.85 -1.15
N LYS A 125 16.46 3.91 -1.52
CA LYS A 125 16.48 5.21 -0.85
C LYS A 125 15.20 5.44 -0.08
N LEU A 126 15.32 5.95 1.16
CA LEU A 126 14.17 6.37 1.97
C LEU A 126 14.10 7.90 2.03
N ARG A 127 12.88 8.46 1.86
CA ARG A 127 12.55 9.83 2.21
C ARG A 127 11.60 9.85 3.40
N VAL A 128 12.01 10.50 4.47
CA VAL A 128 11.25 10.52 5.73
C VAL A 128 10.24 11.66 5.73
N THR A 129 9.09 11.38 6.32
CA THR A 129 8.05 12.35 6.67
C THR A 129 7.47 12.00 8.04
N LYS A 130 6.89 13.00 8.73
CA LYS A 130 6.12 12.76 9.96
C LYS A 130 4.66 12.38 9.69
N ASP A 131 4.27 12.37 8.43
CA ASP A 131 2.92 12.07 7.96
C ASP A 131 2.75 10.58 7.65
N ILE A 132 2.56 9.77 8.69
CA ILE A 132 2.30 8.34 8.56
C ILE A 132 0.96 8.08 7.84
N THR A 133 -0.06 8.86 8.19
CA THR A 133 -1.40 8.81 7.57
C THR A 133 -1.32 9.00 6.06
N GLY A 134 -0.61 10.04 5.60
CA GLY A 134 -0.46 10.30 4.17
C GLY A 134 0.30 9.21 3.42
N VAL A 135 1.31 8.60 4.04
CA VAL A 135 2.04 7.46 3.44
C VAL A 135 1.12 6.26 3.24
N GLU A 136 0.31 5.91 4.24
CA GLU A 136 -0.63 4.79 4.16
C GLU A 136 -1.79 5.08 3.20
N PHE A 137 -2.39 6.28 3.31
CA PHE A 137 -3.49 6.69 2.42
C PHE A 137 -3.08 6.63 0.95
N CYS A 138 -1.96 7.25 0.58
CA CYS A 138 -1.47 7.23 -0.79
C CYS A 138 -1.21 5.80 -1.28
N GLY A 139 -0.65 4.95 -0.43
CA GLY A 139 -0.42 3.53 -0.73
C GLY A 139 -1.71 2.73 -0.95
N ALA A 140 -2.83 3.11 -0.31
CA ALA A 140 -4.13 2.47 -0.46
C ALA A 140 -4.87 2.98 -1.70
N ILE A 141 -5.05 4.30 -1.82
CA ILE A 141 -5.89 4.92 -2.85
C ILE A 141 -5.37 4.72 -4.27
N LYS A 142 -4.05 4.65 -4.47
CA LYS A 142 -3.47 4.39 -5.78
C LYS A 142 -4.01 3.12 -6.45
N ASN A 143 -4.37 2.11 -5.67
CA ASN A 143 -4.88 0.85 -6.16
C ASN A 143 -6.28 0.99 -6.77
N VAL A 144 -7.10 1.88 -6.22
CA VAL A 144 -8.42 2.26 -6.77
C VAL A 144 -8.23 2.96 -8.11
N ILE A 145 -7.40 4.00 -8.13
CA ILE A 145 -7.13 4.79 -9.35
C ILE A 145 -6.52 3.91 -10.45
N ALA A 146 -5.67 2.94 -10.08
CA ALA A 146 -5.07 2.02 -11.03
C ALA A 146 -6.09 1.11 -11.73
N ILE A 147 -7.18 0.71 -11.06
CA ILE A 147 -8.28 -0.04 -11.70
C ILE A 147 -8.89 0.81 -12.82
N ALA A 148 -9.27 2.05 -12.53
CA ALA A 148 -9.89 2.93 -13.52
C ALA A 148 -8.92 3.30 -14.65
N ALA A 149 -7.63 3.55 -14.33
CA ALA A 149 -6.59 3.76 -15.35
C ALA A 149 -6.43 2.53 -16.27
N GLY A 150 -6.55 1.33 -15.72
CA GLY A 150 -6.57 0.09 -16.47
C GLY A 150 -7.80 -0.02 -17.38
N MET A 151 -8.98 0.39 -16.89
CA MET A 151 -10.20 0.41 -17.74
C MET A 151 -10.03 1.34 -18.94
N ILE A 152 -9.50 2.55 -18.74
CA ILE A 152 -9.20 3.50 -19.81
C ILE A 152 -8.25 2.86 -20.85
N ASP A 153 -7.23 2.14 -20.39
CA ASP A 153 -6.29 1.43 -21.25
C ASP A 153 -6.96 0.29 -22.04
N GLY A 154 -7.82 -0.49 -21.37
CA GLY A 154 -8.58 -1.58 -21.99
C GLY A 154 -9.56 -1.11 -23.05
N MET A 155 -10.17 0.05 -22.85
CA MET A 155 -11.04 0.73 -23.84
C MET A 155 -10.26 1.29 -25.05
N ASN A 156 -8.93 1.16 -25.08
CA ASN A 156 -8.05 1.75 -26.09
C ASN A 156 -8.22 3.27 -26.24
N LEU A 157 -8.52 3.97 -25.15
CA LEU A 157 -8.58 5.43 -25.16
C LEU A 157 -7.16 6.03 -25.23
N PRO A 158 -7.02 7.26 -25.80
CA PRO A 158 -5.72 7.90 -25.97
C PRO A 158 -4.95 8.08 -24.65
N GLU A 159 -3.61 8.08 -24.71
CA GLU A 159 -2.71 8.34 -23.57
C GLU A 159 -3.01 9.70 -22.90
N SER A 160 -3.46 10.70 -23.65
CA SER A 160 -3.90 12.00 -23.13
C SER A 160 -5.10 11.88 -22.20
N THR A 161 -6.04 10.97 -22.49
CA THR A 161 -7.19 10.70 -21.61
C THR A 161 -6.73 10.08 -20.29
N LYS A 162 -5.80 9.14 -20.33
CA LYS A 162 -5.21 8.53 -19.14
C LYS A 162 -4.44 9.56 -18.31
N ALA A 163 -3.66 10.44 -18.95
CA ALA A 163 -2.93 11.51 -18.28
C ALA A 163 -3.89 12.51 -17.60
N MET A 164 -4.96 12.93 -18.29
CA MET A 164 -6.01 13.77 -17.73
C MET A 164 -6.65 13.09 -16.51
N PHE A 165 -7.06 11.84 -16.63
CA PHE A 165 -7.67 11.08 -15.54
C PHE A 165 -6.77 10.99 -14.31
N ILE A 166 -5.48 10.67 -14.49
CA ILE A 166 -4.51 10.63 -13.38
C ILE A 166 -4.39 12.01 -12.72
N THR A 167 -4.41 13.08 -13.51
CA THR A 167 -4.31 14.45 -12.98
C THR A 167 -5.54 14.81 -12.15
N GLU A 168 -6.75 14.56 -12.66
CA GLU A 168 -7.99 14.80 -11.93
C GLU A 168 -8.08 13.94 -10.67
N SER A 169 -7.63 12.67 -10.74
CA SER A 169 -7.57 11.80 -9.55
C SER A 169 -6.73 12.39 -8.41
N LEU A 170 -5.71 13.18 -8.71
CA LEU A 170 -4.88 13.83 -7.67
C LEU A 170 -5.65 14.92 -6.91
N HIS A 171 -6.70 15.52 -7.50
CA HIS A 171 -7.57 16.46 -6.80
C HIS A 171 -8.39 15.73 -5.75
N ASP A 172 -9.09 14.63 -6.12
CA ASP A 172 -9.85 13.81 -5.16
C ASP A 172 -8.94 13.27 -4.05
N VAL A 173 -7.74 12.77 -4.41
CA VAL A 173 -6.73 12.32 -3.45
C VAL A 173 -6.33 13.42 -2.48
N SER A 174 -6.17 14.66 -2.97
CA SER A 174 -5.78 15.81 -2.15
C SER A 174 -6.87 16.18 -1.13
N GLU A 175 -8.13 16.16 -1.54
CA GLU A 175 -9.27 16.48 -0.67
C GLU A 175 -9.48 15.38 0.39
N LEU A 176 -9.47 14.12 -0.02
CA LEU A 176 -9.59 12.99 0.90
C LEU A 176 -8.44 12.96 1.91
N LEU A 177 -7.22 13.22 1.47
CA LEU A 177 -6.07 13.24 2.36
C LEU A 177 -6.20 14.29 3.48
N GLU A 178 -6.76 15.46 3.16
CA GLU A 178 -7.03 16.50 4.15
C GLU A 178 -8.11 16.06 5.15
N ILE A 179 -9.15 15.38 4.69
CA ILE A 179 -10.22 14.83 5.54
C ILE A 179 -9.68 13.80 6.53
N PHE A 180 -8.66 13.04 6.13
CA PHE A 180 -7.97 12.07 6.98
C PHE A 180 -6.81 12.67 7.80
N ASP A 181 -6.72 14.00 7.93
CA ASP A 181 -5.65 14.71 8.65
C ASP A 181 -4.23 14.42 8.11
N GLY A 182 -4.12 14.02 6.85
CA GLY A 182 -2.85 13.83 6.16
C GLY A 182 -2.31 15.12 5.55
N ASN A 183 -1.03 15.13 5.21
CA ASN A 183 -0.36 16.29 4.64
C ASN A 183 -0.36 16.24 3.11
N LYS A 184 -0.98 17.20 2.43
CA LYS A 184 -1.02 17.31 0.96
C LYS A 184 0.36 17.24 0.29
N LYS A 185 1.44 17.64 0.97
CA LYS A 185 2.80 17.50 0.45
C LYS A 185 3.22 16.06 0.23
N THR A 186 2.61 15.10 0.96
CA THR A 186 2.88 13.68 0.81
C THR A 186 2.45 13.14 -0.56
N ILE A 187 1.48 13.79 -1.22
CA ILE A 187 1.07 13.46 -2.59
C ILE A 187 2.25 13.55 -3.57
N LEU A 188 3.17 14.50 -3.40
CA LEU A 188 4.36 14.66 -4.25
C LEU A 188 5.56 13.82 -3.79
N SER A 189 5.32 12.79 -2.96
CA SER A 189 6.36 11.89 -2.48
C SER A 189 6.44 10.59 -3.30
N PHE A 190 7.36 9.70 -2.91
CA PHE A 190 7.41 8.35 -3.46
C PHE A 190 6.14 7.55 -3.16
N ALA A 191 5.53 7.71 -1.98
CA ALA A 191 4.27 7.03 -1.62
C ALA A 191 3.07 7.57 -2.39
N GLY A 192 3.08 8.87 -2.74
CA GLY A 192 2.02 9.54 -3.50
C GLY A 192 2.20 9.36 -5.00
N PHE A 193 2.54 10.45 -5.70
CA PHE A 193 2.61 10.48 -7.17
C PHE A 193 3.54 9.41 -7.75
N GLY A 194 4.67 9.11 -7.11
CA GLY A 194 5.58 8.09 -7.61
C GLY A 194 4.93 6.70 -7.71
N ASP A 195 4.30 6.25 -6.64
CA ASP A 195 3.65 4.94 -6.58
C ASP A 195 2.35 4.90 -7.39
N LEU A 196 1.61 6.02 -7.42
CA LEU A 196 0.42 6.18 -8.27
C LEU A 196 0.79 6.04 -9.75
N LEU A 197 1.78 6.80 -10.23
CA LEU A 197 2.21 6.77 -11.61
C LEU A 197 2.64 5.35 -12.04
N LEU A 198 3.54 4.73 -11.25
CA LEU A 198 3.99 3.36 -11.53
C LEU A 198 2.83 2.37 -11.59
N THR A 199 1.87 2.48 -10.66
CA THR A 199 0.76 1.53 -10.54
C THR A 199 -0.27 1.71 -11.66
N CYS A 200 -0.52 2.95 -12.10
CA CYS A 200 -1.49 3.30 -13.15
C CYS A 200 -0.96 3.13 -14.59
N THR A 201 0.35 2.90 -14.76
CA THR A 201 0.95 2.80 -16.10
C THR A 201 1.64 1.45 -16.35
N SER A 202 1.67 0.55 -15.38
CA SER A 202 2.39 -0.71 -15.49
C SER A 202 1.47 -1.93 -15.55
N PRO A 203 1.62 -2.81 -16.55
CA PRO A 203 0.91 -4.09 -16.60
C PRO A 203 1.35 -5.07 -15.50
N LYS A 204 2.44 -4.79 -14.77
CA LYS A 204 2.81 -5.54 -13.56
C LYS A 204 1.87 -5.25 -12.38
N SER A 205 1.09 -4.18 -12.43
CA SER A 205 0.08 -3.85 -11.43
C SER A 205 -1.14 -4.76 -11.57
N ARG A 206 -1.45 -5.53 -10.54
CA ARG A 206 -2.64 -6.39 -10.49
C ARG A 206 -3.94 -5.60 -10.63
N ASN A 207 -4.00 -4.43 -10.00
CA ASN A 207 -5.17 -3.55 -10.08
C ASN A 207 -5.34 -2.97 -11.49
N PHE A 208 -4.27 -2.48 -12.11
CA PHE A 208 -4.29 -2.00 -13.49
C PHE A 208 -4.71 -3.10 -14.47
N SER A 209 -4.10 -4.30 -14.37
CA SER A 209 -4.42 -5.43 -15.24
C SER A 209 -5.86 -5.91 -15.07
N PHE A 210 -6.40 -5.87 -13.85
CA PHE A 210 -7.81 -6.13 -13.59
C PHE A 210 -8.73 -5.10 -14.28
N GLY A 211 -8.44 -3.82 -14.12
CA GLY A 211 -9.17 -2.76 -14.80
C GLY A 211 -9.11 -2.90 -16.32
N LYS A 212 -7.95 -3.27 -16.86
CA LYS A 212 -7.78 -3.49 -18.29
C LYS A 212 -8.67 -4.61 -18.83
N LEU A 213 -8.83 -5.71 -18.09
CA LEU A 213 -9.77 -6.78 -18.47
C LEU A 213 -11.21 -6.26 -18.54
N ILE A 214 -11.64 -5.45 -17.56
CA ILE A 214 -12.98 -4.85 -17.56
C ILE A 214 -13.14 -3.91 -18.76
N GLY A 215 -12.18 -3.01 -18.99
CA GLY A 215 -12.25 -2.02 -20.08
C GLY A 215 -12.17 -2.62 -21.48
N SER A 216 -11.60 -3.82 -21.63
CA SER A 216 -11.54 -4.55 -22.91
C SER A 216 -12.74 -5.46 -23.17
N ASP A 217 -13.82 -5.33 -22.40
CA ASP A 217 -15.02 -6.16 -22.49
C ASP A 217 -14.70 -7.68 -22.42
N ALA A 218 -13.72 -8.05 -21.58
CA ALA A 218 -13.43 -9.45 -21.32
C ALA A 218 -14.67 -10.17 -20.75
N ASP A 219 -14.86 -11.43 -21.12
CA ASP A 219 -16.00 -12.19 -20.66
C ASP A 219 -15.98 -12.39 -19.12
N ALA A 220 -17.16 -12.62 -18.55
CA ALA A 220 -17.33 -12.75 -17.10
C ALA A 220 -16.51 -13.90 -16.50
N GLU A 221 -16.27 -14.96 -17.25
CA GLU A 221 -15.48 -16.11 -16.81
C GLU A 221 -14.00 -15.73 -16.65
N THR A 222 -13.45 -15.00 -17.61
CA THR A 222 -12.08 -14.47 -17.56
C THR A 222 -11.88 -13.51 -16.38
N ILE A 223 -12.81 -12.59 -16.18
CA ILE A 223 -12.78 -11.63 -15.05
C ILE A 223 -12.82 -12.37 -13.72
N GLU A 224 -13.72 -13.33 -13.57
CA GLU A 224 -13.86 -14.08 -12.33
C GLU A 224 -12.66 -15.00 -12.06
N ALA A 225 -12.10 -15.62 -13.11
CA ALA A 225 -10.88 -16.40 -13.00
C ALA A 225 -9.69 -15.54 -12.52
N TYR A 226 -9.58 -14.31 -13.02
CA TYR A 226 -8.55 -13.37 -12.55
C TYR A 226 -8.74 -13.02 -11.07
N ARG A 227 -9.97 -12.72 -10.63
CA ARG A 227 -10.30 -12.41 -9.23
C ARG A 227 -9.99 -13.56 -8.28
N LYS A 228 -10.29 -14.82 -8.66
CA LYS A 228 -10.00 -16.00 -7.84
C LYS A 228 -8.50 -16.25 -7.64
N ASN A 229 -7.70 -15.93 -8.65
CA ASN A 229 -6.26 -16.20 -8.62
C ASN A 229 -5.41 -14.99 -8.17
N THR A 230 -6.04 -13.81 -7.99
CA THR A 230 -5.32 -12.57 -7.74
C THR A 230 -6.05 -11.72 -6.72
N THR A 231 -5.37 -11.32 -5.66
CA THR A 231 -5.93 -10.34 -4.71
C THR A 231 -5.92 -8.95 -5.34
N ILE A 232 -7.09 -8.35 -5.50
CA ILE A 232 -7.29 -6.99 -6.03
C ILE A 232 -7.57 -6.06 -4.85
N GLU A 233 -6.51 -5.51 -4.27
CA GLU A 233 -6.59 -4.66 -3.07
C GLU A 233 -7.44 -3.40 -3.31
N GLY A 234 -7.42 -2.87 -4.55
CA GLY A 234 -8.18 -1.68 -4.92
C GLY A 234 -9.68 -1.83 -4.76
N LEU A 235 -10.26 -3.02 -4.93
CA LEU A 235 -11.70 -3.24 -4.75
C LEU A 235 -12.13 -3.04 -3.29
N TYR A 236 -11.37 -3.60 -2.34
CA TYR A 236 -11.68 -3.43 -0.91
C TYR A 236 -11.53 -1.97 -0.46
N THR A 237 -10.51 -1.28 -0.99
CA THR A 237 -10.31 0.15 -0.70
C THR A 237 -11.41 1.00 -1.33
N LEU A 238 -11.86 0.67 -2.56
CA LEU A 238 -12.94 1.38 -3.25
C LEU A 238 -14.24 1.28 -2.45
N ASP A 239 -14.65 0.07 -2.07
CA ASP A 239 -15.87 -0.15 -1.29
C ASP A 239 -15.86 0.68 0.00
N SER A 240 -14.74 0.69 0.71
CA SER A 240 -14.61 1.42 1.98
C SER A 240 -14.67 2.94 1.79
N ILE A 241 -13.96 3.48 0.79
CA ILE A 241 -13.92 4.93 0.52
C ILE A 241 -15.27 5.41 -0.03
N HIS A 242 -15.91 4.64 -0.91
CA HIS A 242 -17.22 4.97 -1.43
C HIS A 242 -18.25 5.10 -0.29
N GLN A 243 -18.33 4.10 0.60
CA GLN A 243 -19.20 4.17 1.77
C GLN A 243 -18.88 5.38 2.66
N PHE A 244 -17.61 5.61 2.95
CA PHE A 244 -17.14 6.76 3.74
C PHE A 244 -17.54 8.09 3.09
N GLY A 245 -17.39 8.21 1.77
CA GLY A 245 -17.76 9.40 1.00
C GLY A 245 -19.25 9.69 1.09
N GLN A 246 -20.09 8.66 0.93
CA GLN A 246 -21.53 8.79 1.08
C GLN A 246 -21.93 9.23 2.49
N ASP A 247 -21.39 8.60 3.53
CA ASP A 247 -21.70 8.90 4.93
C ASP A 247 -21.29 10.33 5.33
N LYS A 248 -20.23 10.86 4.72
CA LYS A 248 -19.68 12.19 4.97
C LYS A 248 -20.15 13.25 3.96
N HIS A 249 -20.91 12.87 2.93
CA HIS A 249 -21.35 13.75 1.84
C HIS A 249 -20.16 14.43 1.13
N ILE A 250 -19.11 13.67 0.86
CA ILE A 250 -17.90 14.15 0.17
C ILE A 250 -18.11 13.97 -1.34
N ASN A 251 -17.84 15.02 -2.12
CA ASN A 251 -17.87 14.94 -3.57
C ASN A 251 -16.55 14.38 -4.09
N MET A 252 -16.57 13.23 -4.74
CA MET A 252 -15.39 12.52 -5.27
C MET A 252 -15.65 12.09 -6.72
N PRO A 253 -15.70 13.01 -7.68
CA PRO A 253 -16.17 12.74 -9.05
C PRO A 253 -15.36 11.71 -9.82
N ILE A 254 -14.16 11.36 -9.36
CA ILE A 254 -13.30 10.34 -9.99
C ILE A 254 -13.41 8.99 -9.28
N ILE A 255 -13.72 8.98 -7.98
CA ILE A 255 -13.75 7.76 -7.16
C ILE A 255 -15.17 7.19 -7.09
N GLU A 256 -16.19 8.01 -7.25
CA GLU A 256 -17.59 7.59 -7.37
C GLU A 256 -17.91 6.94 -8.71
#